data_8eecf2ef4c1207db2c042323705c1929
#
_entry.id   8eecf2ef4c1207db2c042323705c1929
#
_cell.length_a   1.000
_cell.length_b   1.000
_cell.length_c   1.000
_cell.angle_alpha   90.00
_cell.angle_beta   90.00
_cell.angle_gamma   90.00
#
_symmetry.space_group_name_H-M   'P 1'
#
loop_
_entity.id
_entity.type
_entity.pdbx_description
1 polymer ?
#
loop_
_entity_poly.entity_id
_entity_poly.type
_entity_poly.pdbx_seq_one_letter_code
_entity_poly.pdbx_strand_id
1 'polypeptide(L)'
;CAGCRSVFPVDEPYQFCPSCGDVLLVSYDYDAISSNLSRKGLQTRPPGIWKYFDLLPISEAKHVVSLGEGGTELRKCSRLAQKLGIRDLYVKDETTNPTGHFLDRATAVDVSKAVELGFTYLKCVSSGSEGASVAAYAARANLGCSVLLPAGDLGKIDLFKIYQMVAYGASIEVEKKGIQKTKALQPRGAEYRVSLTGPFFVEGEKTTGYETLEQLSWKSPERIIVPMGNGTHLSMIWKGIKEMQQTGLLDEPSPMMTGVQVFGCAPIVEALRRGREVPEPALRAETIAPDLAMTKPLNGALAIQSIRESRGRGVMVSTDEILEATSLLAKTEGIFAEPAAASTIAGLKKLLETGEAARGETVVCVITGRGIKDASTIRKLVERVKNIDDILAGNTSQESLGRLGRTKLKILQLVSKKESYGYGLADELREEYGIQIDVSSVYQHLLELERMRLVRGTEVKSILGKPRRKYYAVTTLGRELLNAPRTDE
;
A
#
# COMPACT_ATOMS: atom_id res chain seq x y z
N CYS A 1 -8.87 15.78 -22.08
CA CYS A 1 -9.86 14.89 -21.50
C CYS A 1 -9.88 13.53 -22.19
N ALA A 2 -9.88 12.43 -21.43
CA ALA A 2 -9.89 11.07 -21.98
C ALA A 2 -11.23 10.76 -22.71
N GLY A 3 -12.35 11.21 -22.16
CA GLY A 3 -13.69 10.98 -22.73
C GLY A 3 -14.03 11.90 -23.89
N CYS A 4 -14.20 13.19 -23.64
CA CYS A 4 -14.72 14.13 -24.63
C CYS A 4 -13.66 14.82 -25.51
N ARG A 5 -12.36 14.57 -25.27
CA ARG A 5 -11.21 15.14 -26.00
C ARG A 5 -11.03 16.68 -25.86
N SER A 6 -11.83 17.36 -25.04
CA SER A 6 -11.64 18.78 -24.77
C SER A 6 -10.25 19.06 -24.17
N VAL A 7 -9.66 20.18 -24.53
CA VAL A 7 -8.33 20.62 -24.08
C VAL A 7 -8.50 21.79 -23.11
N PHE A 8 -7.72 21.81 -22.05
CA PHE A 8 -7.73 22.82 -20.99
C PHE A 8 -6.31 23.32 -20.71
N PRO A 9 -6.13 24.54 -20.22
CA PRO A 9 -4.82 25.06 -19.86
C PRO A 9 -4.21 24.28 -18.69
N VAL A 10 -2.87 24.19 -18.67
CA VAL A 10 -2.10 23.40 -17.68
C VAL A 10 -1.84 24.18 -16.38
N ASP A 11 -2.12 25.45 -16.37
CA ASP A 11 -1.98 26.38 -15.23
C ASP A 11 -3.23 26.45 -14.34
N GLU A 12 -4.26 25.65 -14.64
CA GLU A 12 -5.48 25.55 -13.86
C GLU A 12 -5.55 24.22 -13.10
N PRO A 13 -5.93 24.21 -11.81
CA PRO A 13 -5.90 23.02 -10.96
C PRO A 13 -7.13 22.11 -11.14
N TYR A 14 -7.49 21.79 -12.38
CA TYR A 14 -8.59 20.88 -12.67
C TYR A 14 -8.30 19.48 -12.15
N GLN A 15 -9.27 18.88 -11.45
CA GLN A 15 -9.20 17.48 -11.00
C GLN A 15 -9.88 16.53 -11.99
N PHE A 16 -10.91 17.00 -12.66
CA PHE A 16 -11.69 16.29 -13.69
C PHE A 16 -12.09 17.23 -14.79
N CYS A 17 -12.46 16.68 -15.92
CA CYS A 17 -12.93 17.45 -17.05
C CYS A 17 -14.15 18.33 -16.68
N PRO A 18 -14.08 19.65 -16.80
CA PRO A 18 -15.22 20.53 -16.52
C PRO A 18 -16.42 20.28 -17.46
N SER A 19 -16.17 19.74 -18.66
CA SER A 19 -17.21 19.53 -19.68
C SER A 19 -17.99 18.22 -19.50
N CYS A 20 -17.33 17.12 -19.10
CA CYS A 20 -17.97 15.79 -19.03
C CYS A 20 -17.70 15.01 -17.73
N GLY A 21 -16.86 15.54 -16.83
CA GLY A 21 -16.54 14.90 -15.57
C GLY A 21 -15.55 13.73 -15.65
N ASP A 22 -15.01 13.44 -16.82
CA ASP A 22 -14.07 12.32 -17.03
C ASP A 22 -12.63 12.73 -16.68
N VAL A 23 -11.71 11.77 -16.71
CA VAL A 23 -10.30 11.91 -16.35
C VAL A 23 -9.59 12.87 -17.30
N LEU A 24 -8.72 13.71 -16.74
CA LEU A 24 -7.81 14.56 -17.51
C LEU A 24 -6.41 13.91 -17.55
N LEU A 25 -5.75 14.01 -18.68
CA LEU A 25 -4.36 13.60 -18.88
C LEU A 25 -3.59 14.78 -19.48
N VAL A 26 -2.35 14.97 -19.06
CA VAL A 26 -1.48 15.99 -19.66
C VAL A 26 -1.03 15.50 -21.04
N SER A 27 -1.04 16.39 -22.01
CA SER A 27 -0.49 16.19 -23.36
C SER A 27 0.71 17.11 -23.58
N TYR A 28 1.66 16.65 -24.39
CA TYR A 28 2.89 17.37 -24.67
C TYR A 28 3.07 17.54 -26.17
N ASP A 29 3.86 18.52 -26.54
CA ASP A 29 4.38 18.67 -27.92
C ASP A 29 5.60 17.73 -28.07
N TYR A 30 5.33 16.50 -28.49
CA TYR A 30 6.38 15.47 -28.61
C TYR A 30 7.39 15.78 -29.72
N ASP A 31 7.00 16.51 -30.76
CA ASP A 31 7.91 16.91 -31.84
C ASP A 31 8.92 17.95 -31.32
N ALA A 32 8.46 18.94 -30.56
CA ALA A 32 9.35 19.90 -29.92
C ALA A 32 10.27 19.26 -28.89
N ILE A 33 9.76 18.30 -28.09
CA ILE A 33 10.55 17.59 -27.08
C ILE A 33 11.60 16.69 -27.75
N SER A 34 11.24 15.94 -28.77
CA SER A 34 12.14 15.01 -29.47
C SER A 34 13.37 15.71 -30.04
N SER A 35 13.24 16.97 -30.44
CA SER A 35 14.34 17.78 -30.95
C SER A 35 15.46 18.04 -29.93
N ASN A 36 15.13 17.99 -28.62
CA ASN A 36 16.04 18.32 -27.53
C ASN A 36 16.35 17.14 -26.60
N LEU A 37 15.59 16.03 -26.71
CA LEU A 37 15.71 14.87 -25.84
C LEU A 37 16.39 13.72 -26.56
N SER A 38 17.44 13.17 -25.95
CA SER A 38 18.17 12.02 -26.50
C SER A 38 18.58 11.04 -25.40
N ARG A 39 18.77 9.76 -25.75
CA ARG A 39 19.27 8.73 -24.82
C ARG A 39 20.58 9.15 -24.16
N LYS A 40 21.53 9.73 -24.96
CA LYS A 40 22.81 10.23 -24.44
C LYS A 40 22.63 11.40 -23.47
N GLY A 41 21.74 12.35 -23.78
CA GLY A 41 21.40 13.46 -22.89
C GLY A 41 20.81 13.00 -21.57
N LEU A 42 19.89 12.01 -21.61
CA LEU A 42 19.31 11.42 -20.39
C LEU A 42 20.38 10.74 -19.51
N GLN A 43 21.36 10.04 -20.07
CA GLN A 43 22.42 9.38 -19.31
C GLN A 43 23.27 10.34 -18.47
N THR A 44 23.37 11.62 -18.87
CA THR A 44 24.14 12.63 -18.14
C THR A 44 23.37 13.29 -17.00
N ARG A 45 22.06 13.09 -16.93
CA ARG A 45 21.20 13.66 -15.88
C ARG A 45 21.22 12.78 -14.61
N PRO A 46 21.10 13.38 -13.42
CA PRO A 46 20.99 12.63 -12.16
C PRO A 46 19.82 11.61 -12.21
N PRO A 47 19.95 10.45 -11.54
CA PRO A 47 18.86 9.49 -11.45
C PRO A 47 17.68 10.05 -10.69
N GLY A 48 16.47 9.52 -10.95
CA GLY A 48 15.21 9.96 -10.37
C GLY A 48 14.23 10.44 -11.42
N ILE A 49 13.00 10.77 -10.99
CA ILE A 49 11.95 11.16 -11.94
C ILE A 49 12.27 12.45 -12.70
N TRP A 50 12.97 13.37 -12.07
CA TRP A 50 13.32 14.68 -12.63
C TRP A 50 14.36 14.62 -13.76
N LYS A 51 14.96 13.44 -13.97
CA LYS A 51 15.72 13.12 -15.15
C LYS A 51 14.92 13.35 -16.44
N TYR A 52 13.61 13.12 -16.36
CA TYR A 52 12.65 13.23 -17.47
C TYR A 52 11.84 14.52 -17.41
N PHE A 53 12.43 15.61 -16.90
CA PHE A 53 11.78 16.90 -16.67
C PHE A 53 11.01 17.42 -17.89
N ASP A 54 11.56 17.24 -19.11
CA ASP A 54 10.93 17.68 -20.36
C ASP A 54 9.58 16.99 -20.64
N LEU A 55 9.32 15.86 -20.01
CA LEU A 55 8.10 15.07 -20.11
C LEU A 55 7.27 15.14 -18.81
N LEU A 56 7.48 16.15 -17.97
CA LEU A 56 6.71 16.38 -16.73
C LEU A 56 6.07 17.76 -16.77
N PRO A 57 4.88 17.96 -16.12
CA PRO A 57 4.06 19.16 -16.29
C PRO A 57 4.51 20.35 -15.41
N ILE A 58 5.82 20.51 -15.24
CA ILE A 58 6.43 21.61 -14.46
C ILE A 58 7.22 22.49 -15.41
N SER A 59 6.96 23.80 -15.36
CA SER A 59 7.56 24.76 -16.30
C SER A 59 8.99 25.16 -15.92
N GLU A 60 9.29 25.26 -14.62
CA GLU A 60 10.57 25.75 -14.13
C GLU A 60 11.13 24.85 -13.00
N ALA A 61 12.41 24.52 -13.10
CA ALA A 61 13.10 23.66 -12.12
C ALA A 61 13.08 24.22 -10.67
N LYS A 62 12.92 25.52 -10.48
CA LYS A 62 12.82 26.15 -9.15
C LYS A 62 11.58 25.69 -8.36
N HIS A 63 10.55 25.19 -9.02
CA HIS A 63 9.31 24.70 -8.38
C HIS A 63 9.38 23.21 -8.02
N VAL A 64 10.48 22.54 -8.37
CA VAL A 64 10.64 21.12 -8.09
C VAL A 64 10.77 20.86 -6.60
N VAL A 65 9.87 20.04 -6.09
CA VAL A 65 9.90 19.48 -4.74
C VAL A 65 10.30 18.01 -4.84
N SER A 66 11.45 17.65 -4.26
CA SER A 66 12.00 16.30 -4.36
C SER A 66 12.54 15.82 -3.03
N LEU A 67 12.35 14.53 -2.78
CA LEU A 67 12.99 13.73 -1.72
C LEU A 67 13.94 12.67 -2.30
N GLY A 68 14.19 12.71 -3.62
CA GLY A 68 15.02 11.75 -4.33
C GLY A 68 14.22 10.52 -4.82
N GLU A 69 12.95 10.71 -5.12
CA GLU A 69 12.05 9.69 -5.68
C GLU A 69 12.44 9.26 -7.09
N GLY A 70 12.12 8.02 -7.42
CA GLY A 70 12.58 7.39 -8.65
C GLY A 70 14.03 6.93 -8.59
N GLY A 71 14.61 6.63 -9.75
CA GLY A 71 15.93 5.99 -9.80
C GLY A 71 15.96 4.62 -9.13
N THR A 72 14.79 4.04 -8.89
CA THR A 72 14.63 2.74 -8.22
C THR A 72 15.24 1.63 -9.07
N GLU A 73 15.78 0.61 -8.41
CA GLU A 73 16.50 -0.46 -9.10
C GLU A 73 15.57 -1.37 -9.90
N LEU A 74 15.97 -1.72 -11.12
CA LEU A 74 15.42 -2.83 -11.87
C LEU A 74 16.28 -4.08 -11.59
N ARG A 75 15.85 -4.92 -10.65
CA ARG A 75 16.61 -6.08 -10.18
C ARG A 75 16.37 -7.30 -11.04
N LYS A 76 17.44 -7.93 -11.51
CA LYS A 76 17.34 -9.26 -12.13
C LYS A 76 17.18 -10.32 -11.03
N CYS A 77 16.04 -11.02 -11.04
CA CYS A 77 15.64 -11.98 -10.01
C CYS A 77 15.93 -13.43 -10.45
N SER A 78 17.22 -13.80 -10.51
CA SER A 78 17.66 -15.07 -11.08
C SER A 78 17.18 -16.30 -10.27
N ARG A 79 17.16 -16.22 -8.92
CA ARG A 79 16.69 -17.33 -8.07
C ARG A 79 15.19 -17.54 -8.17
N LEU A 80 14.43 -16.45 -8.23
CA LEU A 80 12.98 -16.48 -8.42
C LEU A 80 12.65 -16.98 -9.83
N ALA A 81 13.36 -16.49 -10.86
CA ALA A 81 13.21 -16.96 -12.24
C ALA A 81 13.41 -18.46 -12.37
N GLN A 82 14.48 -19.00 -11.77
CA GLN A 82 14.74 -20.44 -11.74
C GLN A 82 13.60 -21.22 -11.08
N LYS A 83 13.09 -20.75 -9.94
CA LYS A 83 11.98 -21.43 -9.23
C LYS A 83 10.67 -21.40 -10.02
N LEU A 84 10.39 -20.35 -10.76
CA LEU A 84 9.21 -20.23 -11.61
C LEU A 84 9.40 -20.87 -12.99
N GLY A 85 10.62 -21.21 -13.37
CA GLY A 85 10.98 -21.80 -14.65
C GLY A 85 10.80 -20.82 -15.82
N ILE A 86 11.12 -19.54 -15.62
CA ILE A 86 11.13 -18.51 -16.66
C ILE A 86 12.57 -18.07 -16.97
N ARG A 87 12.84 -17.66 -18.21
CA ARG A 87 14.19 -17.28 -18.67
C ARG A 87 14.73 -16.03 -17.97
N ASP A 88 14.01 -14.92 -18.07
CA ASP A 88 14.44 -13.63 -17.56
C ASP A 88 13.30 -12.96 -16.76
N LEU A 89 13.51 -12.80 -15.46
CA LEU A 89 12.60 -12.11 -14.56
C LEU A 89 13.29 -10.93 -13.92
N TYR A 90 12.65 -9.79 -14.01
CA TYR A 90 13.07 -8.55 -13.36
C TYR A 90 11.99 -8.06 -12.41
N VAL A 91 12.40 -7.39 -11.35
CA VAL A 91 11.54 -6.65 -10.43
C VAL A 91 11.89 -5.18 -10.50
N LYS A 92 10.93 -4.32 -10.83
CA LYS A 92 11.03 -2.88 -10.64
C LYS A 92 10.70 -2.58 -9.18
N ASP A 93 11.73 -2.31 -8.37
CA ASP A 93 11.64 -2.25 -6.91
C ASP A 93 11.27 -0.85 -6.40
N GLU A 94 9.99 -0.51 -6.46
CA GLU A 94 9.47 0.76 -5.97
C GLU A 94 9.45 0.88 -4.43
N THR A 95 9.81 -0.19 -3.70
CA THR A 95 9.90 -0.18 -2.24
C THR A 95 11.01 0.74 -1.72
N THR A 96 11.92 1.15 -2.59
CA THR A 96 13.09 1.99 -2.26
C THR A 96 12.81 3.48 -2.39
N ASN A 97 11.64 3.89 -2.85
CA ASN A 97 11.22 5.29 -2.81
C ASN A 97 11.20 5.85 -1.38
N PRO A 98 11.29 7.18 -1.19
CA PRO A 98 11.47 7.84 0.12
C PRO A 98 10.48 7.40 1.20
N THR A 99 9.18 7.30 0.90
CA THR A 99 8.19 6.79 1.86
C THR A 99 7.96 5.28 1.76
N GLY A 100 8.70 4.58 0.90
CA GLY A 100 8.60 3.15 0.66
C GLY A 100 7.46 2.75 -0.27
N HIS A 101 7.04 3.63 -1.20
CA HIS A 101 5.93 3.39 -2.11
C HIS A 101 6.06 4.15 -3.43
N PHE A 102 5.59 3.59 -4.54
CA PHE A 102 5.66 4.20 -5.89
C PHE A 102 4.94 5.56 -5.97
N LEU A 103 3.96 5.82 -5.11
CA LEU A 103 3.20 7.07 -5.09
C LEU A 103 4.07 8.30 -4.83
N ASP A 104 5.29 8.14 -4.32
CA ASP A 104 6.24 9.24 -4.17
C ASP A 104 6.56 9.92 -5.51
N ARG A 105 6.59 9.16 -6.61
CA ARG A 105 6.75 9.69 -7.96
C ARG A 105 5.62 10.64 -8.34
N ALA A 106 4.40 10.22 -8.09
CA ALA A 106 3.18 10.97 -8.36
C ALA A 106 3.09 12.21 -7.47
N THR A 107 3.31 12.03 -6.17
CA THR A 107 3.23 13.10 -5.18
C THR A 107 4.26 14.20 -5.45
N ALA A 108 5.49 13.83 -5.85
CA ALA A 108 6.53 14.81 -6.18
C ALA A 108 6.09 15.75 -7.30
N VAL A 109 5.50 15.22 -8.37
CA VAL A 109 5.02 16.03 -9.50
C VAL A 109 3.84 16.90 -9.09
N ASP A 110 2.85 16.34 -8.40
CA ASP A 110 1.63 17.06 -8.01
C ASP A 110 1.92 18.19 -7.00
N VAL A 111 2.78 17.92 -6.01
CA VAL A 111 3.19 18.94 -5.03
C VAL A 111 4.06 20.01 -5.68
N SER A 112 4.95 19.65 -6.61
CA SER A 112 5.71 20.64 -7.39
C SER A 112 4.78 21.54 -8.19
N LYS A 113 3.71 20.98 -8.77
CA LYS A 113 2.68 21.78 -9.48
C LYS A 113 1.91 22.67 -8.54
N ALA A 114 1.55 22.20 -7.34
CA ALA A 114 0.91 23.02 -6.33
C ALA A 114 1.79 24.23 -5.93
N VAL A 115 3.10 24.02 -5.77
CA VAL A 115 4.08 25.10 -5.51
C VAL A 115 4.15 26.06 -6.69
N GLU A 116 4.21 25.57 -7.92
CA GLU A 116 4.22 26.39 -9.15
C GLU A 116 2.98 27.27 -9.26
N LEU A 117 1.82 26.74 -8.88
CA LEU A 117 0.54 27.46 -8.87
C LEU A 117 0.35 28.37 -7.63
N GLY A 118 1.32 28.42 -6.72
CA GLY A 118 1.30 29.32 -5.56
C GLY A 118 0.45 28.86 -4.38
N PHE A 119 0.07 27.59 -4.31
CA PHE A 119 -0.66 27.04 -3.17
C PHE A 119 0.25 26.86 -1.95
N THR A 120 -0.31 27.08 -0.75
CA THR A 120 0.41 27.01 0.52
C THR A 120 -0.07 25.90 1.45
N TYR A 121 -1.13 25.20 1.08
CA TYR A 121 -1.73 24.15 1.87
C TYR A 121 -2.20 22.98 1.01
N LEU A 122 -1.86 21.75 1.41
CA LEU A 122 -2.25 20.53 0.71
C LEU A 122 -3.33 19.78 1.50
N LYS A 123 -4.30 19.24 0.76
CA LYS A 123 -5.36 18.41 1.33
C LYS A 123 -5.56 17.15 0.49
N CYS A 124 -5.59 15.98 1.13
CA CYS A 124 -5.93 14.72 0.48
C CYS A 124 -6.91 13.89 1.31
N VAL A 125 -7.57 12.93 0.67
CA VAL A 125 -8.42 11.93 1.34
C VAL A 125 -7.76 10.59 1.19
N SER A 126 -7.17 10.08 2.26
CA SER A 126 -6.40 8.84 2.19
C SER A 126 -6.37 8.11 3.52
N SER A 127 -6.52 6.80 3.47
CA SER A 127 -6.30 5.89 4.61
C SER A 127 -4.95 5.17 4.54
N GLY A 128 -4.08 5.55 3.59
CA GLY A 128 -2.90 4.74 3.28
C GLY A 128 -1.67 5.49 2.80
N SER A 129 -0.96 4.86 1.87
CA SER A 129 0.35 5.30 1.39
C SER A 129 0.33 6.66 0.68
N GLU A 130 -0.79 7.06 0.04
CA GLU A 130 -0.96 8.39 -0.53
C GLU A 130 -0.82 9.48 0.53
N GLY A 131 -1.59 9.38 1.64
CA GLY A 131 -1.52 10.36 2.72
C GLY A 131 -0.13 10.48 3.35
N ALA A 132 0.58 9.35 3.51
CA ALA A 132 1.95 9.35 4.01
C ALA A 132 2.92 10.05 3.03
N SER A 133 2.78 9.80 1.74
CA SER A 133 3.58 10.46 0.69
C SER A 133 3.28 11.97 0.65
N VAL A 134 2.00 12.37 0.58
CA VAL A 134 1.60 13.79 0.56
C VAL A 134 2.13 14.55 1.78
N ALA A 135 2.04 13.97 2.97
CA ALA A 135 2.59 14.57 4.19
C ALA A 135 4.11 14.78 4.11
N ALA A 136 4.87 13.80 3.57
CA ALA A 136 6.31 13.89 3.41
C ALA A 136 6.72 15.03 2.46
N TYR A 137 6.06 15.13 1.30
CA TYR A 137 6.36 16.16 0.31
C TYR A 137 5.86 17.54 0.72
N ALA A 138 4.74 17.64 1.46
CA ALA A 138 4.30 18.88 2.10
C ALA A 138 5.34 19.41 3.08
N ALA A 139 5.86 18.54 3.95
CA ALA A 139 6.93 18.89 4.89
C ALA A 139 8.19 19.38 4.14
N ARG A 140 8.59 18.69 3.06
CA ARG A 140 9.73 19.07 2.23
C ARG A 140 9.56 20.43 1.56
N ALA A 141 8.33 20.74 1.13
CA ALA A 141 7.98 22.01 0.48
C ALA A 141 7.68 23.14 1.49
N ASN A 142 7.68 22.88 2.79
CA ASN A 142 7.24 23.80 3.83
C ASN A 142 5.79 24.28 3.63
N LEU A 143 4.90 23.36 3.23
CA LEU A 143 3.46 23.59 3.05
C LEU A 143 2.67 23.00 4.22
N GLY A 144 1.54 23.63 4.56
CA GLY A 144 0.56 23.01 5.45
C GLY A 144 -0.04 21.74 4.81
N CYS A 145 -0.40 20.75 5.63
CA CYS A 145 -0.99 19.50 5.13
C CYS A 145 -2.08 18.97 6.07
N SER A 146 -3.22 18.58 5.50
CA SER A 146 -4.21 17.77 6.20
C SER A 146 -4.58 16.53 5.40
N VAL A 147 -4.74 15.41 6.13
CA VAL A 147 -5.18 14.14 5.59
C VAL A 147 -6.52 13.77 6.20
N LEU A 148 -7.55 13.70 5.35
CA LEU A 148 -8.88 13.29 5.75
C LEU A 148 -9.00 11.77 5.66
N LEU A 149 -9.19 11.10 6.81
CA LEU A 149 -9.42 9.65 6.88
C LEU A 149 -10.89 9.35 6.60
N PRO A 150 -11.19 8.46 5.62
CA PRO A 150 -12.56 8.02 5.38
C PRO A 150 -13.14 7.28 6.60
N ALA A 151 -14.33 7.65 7.04
CA ALA A 151 -14.98 7.05 8.23
C ALA A 151 -15.19 5.52 8.09
N GLY A 152 -15.38 5.01 6.87
CA GLY A 152 -15.54 3.58 6.59
C GLY A 152 -14.26 2.75 6.71
N ASP A 153 -13.11 3.40 6.75
CA ASP A 153 -11.80 2.75 6.80
C ASP A 153 -11.23 2.70 8.24
N LEU A 154 -11.84 3.43 9.18
CA LEU A 154 -11.43 3.41 10.59
C LEU A 154 -11.48 1.97 11.13
N GLY A 155 -10.38 1.49 11.69
CA GLY A 155 -10.20 0.11 12.15
C GLY A 155 -9.61 -0.85 11.11
N LYS A 156 -9.47 -0.43 9.85
CA LYS A 156 -8.76 -1.16 8.80
C LYS A 156 -7.42 -0.52 8.43
N ILE A 157 -7.20 0.71 8.88
CA ILE A 157 -6.02 1.51 8.57
C ILE A 157 -4.81 0.93 9.30
N ASP A 158 -3.72 0.75 8.57
CA ASP A 158 -2.46 0.38 9.20
C ASP A 158 -1.87 1.57 9.96
N LEU A 159 -1.61 1.37 11.25
CA LEU A 159 -1.11 2.41 12.15
C LEU A 159 0.25 2.96 11.70
N PHE A 160 1.09 2.17 11.03
CA PHE A 160 2.38 2.65 10.54
C PHE A 160 2.21 3.75 9.47
N LYS A 161 1.17 3.65 8.62
CA LYS A 161 0.85 4.70 7.64
C LYS A 161 0.41 5.99 8.35
N ILE A 162 -0.40 5.87 9.42
CA ILE A 162 -0.80 7.03 10.25
C ILE A 162 0.42 7.65 10.96
N TYR A 163 1.29 6.82 11.54
CA TYR A 163 2.50 7.31 12.21
C TYR A 163 3.41 8.09 11.26
N GLN A 164 3.54 7.64 9.99
CA GLN A 164 4.26 8.40 8.99
C GLN A 164 3.62 9.79 8.75
N MET A 165 2.31 9.86 8.55
CA MET A 165 1.60 11.13 8.32
C MET A 165 1.83 12.12 9.46
N VAL A 166 1.67 11.64 10.71
CA VAL A 166 1.87 12.46 11.93
C VAL A 166 3.33 12.88 12.09
N ALA A 167 4.28 11.99 11.85
CA ALA A 167 5.70 12.27 11.95
C ALA A 167 6.16 13.35 10.96
N TYR A 168 5.53 13.41 9.77
CA TYR A 168 5.76 14.46 8.78
C TYR A 168 4.97 15.75 9.06
N GLY A 169 4.21 15.81 10.15
CA GLY A 169 3.51 17.03 10.59
C GLY A 169 2.15 17.26 9.96
N ALA A 170 1.55 16.26 9.29
CA ALA A 170 0.21 16.40 8.76
C ALA A 170 -0.85 16.42 9.86
N SER A 171 -1.86 17.28 9.72
CA SER A 171 -3.08 17.26 10.52
C SER A 171 -3.98 16.12 10.06
N ILE A 172 -4.41 15.28 11.00
CA ILE A 172 -5.28 14.14 10.69
C ILE A 172 -6.72 14.51 11.04
N GLU A 173 -7.59 14.47 10.05
CA GLU A 173 -9.03 14.69 10.21
C GLU A 173 -9.79 13.39 9.92
N VAL A 174 -10.93 13.19 10.59
CA VAL A 174 -11.81 12.03 10.31
C VAL A 174 -13.06 12.53 9.61
N GLU A 175 -13.44 11.87 8.51
CA GLU A 175 -14.65 12.19 7.76
C GLU A 175 -15.89 12.07 8.66
N LYS A 176 -16.68 13.15 8.77
CA LYS A 176 -17.96 13.12 9.49
C LYS A 176 -19.01 12.41 8.64
N LYS A 177 -19.78 11.50 9.26
CA LYS A 177 -20.90 10.82 8.59
C LYS A 177 -21.85 11.86 7.96
N GLY A 178 -22.16 11.72 6.66
CA GLY A 178 -23.10 12.56 5.95
C GLY A 178 -22.51 13.72 5.13
N ILE A 179 -21.20 13.95 5.17
CA ILE A 179 -20.55 14.89 4.26
C ILE A 179 -20.23 14.14 2.96
N GLN A 180 -20.84 14.55 1.85
CA GLN A 180 -20.51 13.99 0.54
C GLN A 180 -19.04 14.24 0.22
N LYS A 181 -18.28 13.18 -0.12
CA LYS A 181 -16.86 13.23 -0.51
C LYS A 181 -16.55 14.37 -1.50
N THR A 182 -17.45 14.65 -2.42
CA THR A 182 -17.31 15.71 -3.44
C THR A 182 -17.36 17.14 -2.87
N LYS A 183 -18.14 17.43 -1.83
CA LYS A 183 -18.24 18.79 -1.25
C LYS A 183 -17.09 19.14 -0.31
N ALA A 184 -16.51 18.14 0.38
CA ALA A 184 -15.35 18.33 1.25
C ALA A 184 -14.05 18.62 0.46
N LEU A 185 -14.10 18.49 -0.84
CA LEU A 185 -12.94 18.43 -1.72
C LEU A 185 -12.86 19.58 -2.74
N GLN A 186 -13.70 20.63 -2.62
CA GLN A 186 -13.50 21.83 -3.42
C GLN A 186 -12.37 22.69 -2.80
N PRO A 187 -11.41 23.16 -3.60
CA PRO A 187 -10.37 24.07 -3.13
C PRO A 187 -11.02 25.29 -2.45
N ARG A 188 -10.57 25.61 -1.25
CA ARG A 188 -10.98 26.82 -0.54
C ARG A 188 -9.77 27.75 -0.40
N GLY A 189 -9.71 28.77 -1.24
CA GLY A 189 -8.63 29.75 -1.18
C GLY A 189 -7.26 29.14 -1.52
N ALA A 190 -6.33 29.17 -0.58
CA ALA A 190 -4.94 28.67 -0.76
C ALA A 190 -4.78 27.14 -0.64
N GLU A 191 -5.85 26.36 -0.58
CA GLU A 191 -5.81 24.89 -0.45
C GLU A 191 -5.74 24.21 -1.82
N TYR A 192 -4.71 23.37 -2.02
CA TYR A 192 -4.59 22.47 -3.17
C TYR A 192 -5.04 21.06 -2.79
N ARG A 193 -5.83 20.46 -3.66
CA ARG A 193 -6.28 19.08 -3.46
C ARG A 193 -5.40 18.11 -4.21
N VAL A 194 -4.71 17.26 -3.48
CA VAL A 194 -4.02 16.09 -4.04
C VAL A 194 -5.02 14.93 -4.23
N SER A 195 -4.99 14.27 -5.36
CA SER A 195 -5.89 13.16 -5.68
C SER A 195 -5.21 12.13 -6.58
N LEU A 196 -5.41 10.84 -6.29
CA LEU A 196 -4.91 9.70 -7.07
C LEU A 196 -5.33 9.70 -8.56
N THR A 197 -6.24 10.57 -8.95
CA THR A 197 -6.72 10.71 -10.33
C THR A 197 -6.48 12.10 -10.90
N GLY A 198 -5.84 12.99 -10.13
CA GLY A 198 -5.47 14.32 -10.57
C GLY A 198 -4.49 14.27 -11.74
N PRO A 199 -4.66 15.11 -12.77
CA PRO A 199 -3.86 15.03 -14.00
C PRO A 199 -2.35 15.19 -13.77
N PHE A 200 -1.95 15.99 -12.80
CA PHE A 200 -0.53 16.19 -12.48
C PHE A 200 0.01 15.07 -11.60
N PHE A 201 -0.81 14.55 -10.69
CA PHE A 201 -0.46 13.40 -9.85
C PHE A 201 -0.09 12.19 -10.70
N VAL A 202 -0.95 11.81 -11.63
CA VAL A 202 -0.76 10.59 -12.42
C VAL A 202 0.48 10.68 -13.35
N GLU A 203 0.89 11.90 -13.76
CA GLU A 203 2.06 12.09 -14.61
C GLU A 203 3.38 11.60 -13.98
N GLY A 204 3.51 11.65 -12.66
CA GLY A 204 4.66 11.07 -11.96
C GLY A 204 4.75 9.56 -12.10
N GLU A 205 3.62 8.85 -12.14
CA GLU A 205 3.56 7.39 -12.21
C GLU A 205 4.14 6.81 -13.52
N LYS A 206 4.04 7.55 -14.64
CA LYS A 206 4.56 7.10 -15.94
C LYS A 206 6.08 6.93 -15.96
N THR A 207 6.78 7.64 -15.08
CA THR A 207 8.24 7.57 -14.96
C THR A 207 8.75 6.17 -14.59
N THR A 208 7.92 5.32 -13.98
CA THR A 208 8.20 3.90 -13.77
C THR A 208 8.46 3.18 -15.12
N GLY A 209 7.68 3.50 -16.15
CA GLY A 209 7.87 2.98 -17.50
C GLY A 209 9.15 3.47 -18.14
N TYR A 210 9.44 4.76 -18.04
CA TYR A 210 10.66 5.37 -18.55
C TYR A 210 11.92 4.71 -17.99
N GLU A 211 12.01 4.63 -16.67
CA GLU A 211 13.16 4.02 -15.98
C GLU A 211 13.31 2.54 -16.31
N THR A 212 12.19 1.81 -16.41
CA THR A 212 12.21 0.38 -16.75
C THR A 212 12.86 0.17 -18.12
N LEU A 213 12.48 0.94 -19.15
CA LEU A 213 13.03 0.84 -20.49
C LEU A 213 14.50 1.28 -20.52
N GLU A 214 14.84 2.39 -19.86
CA GLU A 214 16.22 2.86 -19.80
C GLU A 214 17.15 1.83 -19.12
N GLN A 215 16.71 1.26 -17.99
CA GLN A 215 17.48 0.27 -17.24
C GLN A 215 17.61 -1.07 -17.97
N LEU A 216 16.71 -1.38 -18.90
CA LEU A 216 16.84 -2.49 -19.86
C LEU A 216 17.66 -2.10 -21.09
N SER A 217 18.42 -1.00 -21.04
CA SER A 217 19.21 -0.49 -22.15
C SER A 217 18.37 -0.20 -23.39
N TRP A 218 17.16 0.36 -23.18
CA TRP A 218 16.18 0.72 -24.21
C TRP A 218 15.63 -0.49 -24.98
N LYS A 219 15.72 -1.68 -24.40
CA LYS A 219 15.05 -2.88 -24.90
C LYS A 219 13.71 -3.07 -24.21
N SER A 220 12.72 -3.35 -25.00
CA SER A 220 11.39 -3.63 -24.46
C SER A 220 11.35 -5.06 -23.89
N PRO A 221 10.85 -5.28 -22.66
CA PRO A 221 10.54 -6.62 -22.19
C PRO A 221 9.32 -7.14 -22.95
N GLU A 222 9.11 -8.44 -23.00
CA GLU A 222 7.90 -8.99 -23.61
C GLU A 222 6.65 -8.68 -22.78
N ARG A 223 6.81 -8.53 -21.43
CA ARG A 223 5.67 -8.29 -20.53
C ARG A 223 6.03 -7.42 -19.33
N ILE A 224 5.12 -6.50 -18.96
CA ILE A 224 5.18 -5.78 -17.68
C ILE A 224 3.92 -6.12 -16.89
N ILE A 225 4.09 -6.61 -15.65
CA ILE A 225 3.01 -6.99 -14.75
C ILE A 225 2.88 -5.94 -13.64
N VAL A 226 1.67 -5.38 -13.48
CA VAL A 226 1.40 -4.26 -12.58
C VAL A 226 0.22 -4.59 -11.66
N PRO A 227 0.30 -4.30 -10.34
CA PRO A 227 -0.86 -4.42 -9.46
C PRO A 227 -1.91 -3.40 -9.87
N MET A 228 -3.18 -3.78 -9.84
CA MET A 228 -4.24 -2.97 -10.43
C MET A 228 -5.40 -2.76 -9.45
N GLY A 229 -5.35 -1.68 -8.66
CA GLY A 229 -6.50 -1.19 -7.88
C GLY A 229 -7.38 -0.30 -8.76
N ASN A 230 -7.01 0.97 -8.86
CA ASN A 230 -7.71 1.97 -9.67
C ASN A 230 -7.39 1.89 -11.18
N GLY A 231 -6.34 1.18 -11.55
CA GLY A 231 -5.88 1.05 -12.93
C GLY A 231 -4.91 2.14 -13.39
N THR A 232 -4.69 3.17 -12.57
CA THR A 232 -3.89 4.36 -12.91
C THR A 232 -2.45 3.99 -13.25
N HIS A 233 -1.73 3.33 -12.35
CA HIS A 233 -0.31 3.04 -12.53
C HIS A 233 -0.01 2.23 -13.80
N LEU A 234 -0.83 1.20 -14.07
CA LEU A 234 -0.72 0.43 -15.31
C LEU A 234 -0.91 1.32 -16.54
N SER A 235 -1.97 2.17 -16.55
CA SER A 235 -2.27 3.06 -17.67
C SER A 235 -1.18 4.11 -17.88
N MET A 236 -0.58 4.60 -16.80
CA MET A 236 0.46 5.61 -16.87
C MET A 236 1.80 5.03 -17.29
N ILE A 237 2.16 3.82 -16.86
CA ILE A 237 3.31 3.09 -17.41
C ILE A 237 3.14 2.93 -18.92
N TRP A 238 1.94 2.53 -19.40
CA TRP A 238 1.64 2.41 -20.81
C TRP A 238 1.74 3.75 -21.54
N LYS A 239 1.19 4.83 -20.97
CA LYS A 239 1.37 6.19 -21.52
C LYS A 239 2.84 6.53 -21.67
N GLY A 240 3.65 6.30 -20.63
CA GLY A 240 5.09 6.56 -20.66
C GLY A 240 5.82 5.78 -21.76
N ILE A 241 5.48 4.50 -21.95
CA ILE A 241 6.06 3.69 -23.03
C ILE A 241 5.74 4.30 -24.41
N LYS A 242 4.46 4.71 -24.62
CA LYS A 242 4.07 5.38 -25.88
C LYS A 242 4.79 6.71 -26.08
N GLU A 243 5.01 7.49 -25.02
CA GLU A 243 5.78 8.74 -25.09
C GLU A 243 7.24 8.51 -25.48
N MET A 244 7.86 7.42 -24.96
CA MET A 244 9.21 7.04 -25.37
C MET A 244 9.29 6.65 -26.87
N GLN A 245 8.24 6.05 -27.41
CA GLN A 245 8.14 5.78 -28.85
C GLN A 245 7.93 7.07 -29.65
N GLN A 246 7.01 7.94 -29.22
CA GLN A 246 6.71 9.19 -29.91
C GLN A 246 7.89 10.17 -29.94
N THR A 247 8.73 10.13 -28.91
CA THR A 247 9.96 10.95 -28.85
C THR A 247 11.18 10.28 -29.51
N GLY A 248 11.03 9.10 -30.12
CA GLY A 248 12.13 8.38 -30.77
C GLY A 248 13.16 7.78 -29.78
N LEU A 249 12.83 7.73 -28.47
CA LEU A 249 13.71 7.12 -27.48
C LEU A 249 13.54 5.58 -27.41
N LEU A 250 12.44 5.04 -27.91
CA LEU A 250 12.19 3.61 -27.99
C LEU A 250 11.80 3.23 -29.41
N ASP A 251 12.62 2.39 -30.05
CA ASP A 251 12.39 1.85 -31.40
C ASP A 251 11.81 0.42 -31.36
N GLU A 252 11.76 -0.20 -30.19
CA GLU A 252 11.31 -1.57 -29.97
C GLU A 252 9.79 -1.69 -29.90
N PRO A 253 9.21 -2.88 -30.18
CA PRO A 253 7.80 -3.13 -29.95
C PRO A 253 7.42 -2.91 -28.50
N SER A 254 6.21 -2.44 -28.26
CA SER A 254 5.71 -2.24 -26.90
C SER A 254 5.49 -3.56 -26.17
N PRO A 255 5.74 -3.60 -24.83
CA PRO A 255 5.49 -4.79 -24.02
C PRO A 255 3.98 -5.05 -23.85
N MET A 256 3.61 -6.29 -23.59
CA MET A 256 2.27 -6.65 -23.13
C MET A 256 2.04 -6.15 -21.69
N MET A 257 1.07 -5.27 -21.48
CA MET A 257 0.70 -4.80 -20.15
C MET A 257 -0.24 -5.80 -19.48
N THR A 258 0.15 -6.30 -18.32
CA THR A 258 -0.64 -7.25 -17.56
C THR A 258 -1.05 -6.67 -16.22
N GLY A 259 -2.36 -6.55 -16.00
CA GLY A 259 -2.91 -6.04 -14.74
C GLY A 259 -3.36 -7.16 -13.82
N VAL A 260 -3.00 -7.08 -12.53
CA VAL A 260 -3.39 -8.08 -11.53
C VAL A 260 -4.38 -7.49 -10.54
N GLN A 261 -5.54 -8.14 -10.39
CA GLN A 261 -6.53 -7.85 -9.35
C GLN A 261 -6.76 -9.08 -8.45
N VAL A 262 -7.49 -8.89 -7.36
CA VAL A 262 -7.75 -9.95 -6.38
C VAL A 262 -9.13 -10.57 -6.57
N PHE A 263 -9.24 -11.87 -6.31
CA PHE A 263 -10.56 -12.50 -6.17
C PHE A 263 -11.37 -11.75 -5.11
N GLY A 264 -12.65 -11.49 -5.41
CA GLY A 264 -13.54 -10.72 -4.53
C GLY A 264 -13.55 -9.20 -4.82
N CYS A 265 -12.59 -8.66 -5.62
CA CYS A 265 -12.65 -7.29 -6.14
C CYS A 265 -11.83 -7.14 -7.43
N ALA A 266 -12.38 -7.56 -8.58
CA ALA A 266 -11.69 -7.57 -9.87
C ALA A 266 -12.50 -6.93 -11.01
N PRO A 267 -13.07 -5.73 -10.84
CA PRO A 267 -13.98 -5.13 -11.81
C PRO A 267 -13.35 -4.92 -13.19
N ILE A 268 -12.07 -4.56 -13.26
CA ILE A 268 -11.35 -4.34 -14.52
C ILE A 268 -11.12 -5.67 -15.25
N VAL A 269 -10.66 -6.70 -14.54
CA VAL A 269 -10.43 -8.03 -15.14
C VAL A 269 -11.73 -8.66 -15.61
N GLU A 270 -12.82 -8.49 -14.86
CA GLU A 270 -14.14 -8.98 -15.27
C GLU A 270 -14.67 -8.25 -16.50
N ALA A 271 -14.47 -6.93 -16.61
CA ALA A 271 -14.82 -6.16 -17.78
C ALA A 271 -14.04 -6.63 -19.02
N LEU A 272 -12.73 -6.86 -18.88
CA LEU A 272 -11.88 -7.42 -19.95
C LEU A 272 -12.42 -8.79 -20.44
N ARG A 273 -12.75 -9.71 -19.52
CA ARG A 273 -13.29 -11.04 -19.83
C ARG A 273 -14.64 -10.99 -20.56
N ARG A 274 -15.46 -9.98 -20.24
CA ARG A 274 -16.77 -9.76 -20.86
C ARG A 274 -16.72 -8.89 -22.11
N GLY A 275 -15.53 -8.48 -22.57
CA GLY A 275 -15.35 -7.63 -23.73
C GLY A 275 -15.80 -6.17 -23.54
N ARG A 276 -16.02 -5.71 -22.30
CA ARG A 276 -16.53 -4.35 -22.00
C ARG A 276 -15.40 -3.32 -21.97
N GLU A 277 -15.72 -2.08 -22.30
CA GLU A 277 -14.79 -0.96 -22.29
C GLU A 277 -14.72 -0.25 -20.94
N VAL A 278 -15.76 -0.36 -20.13
CA VAL A 278 -15.89 0.27 -18.82
C VAL A 278 -16.20 -0.80 -17.78
N PRO A 279 -15.50 -0.81 -16.63
CA PRO A 279 -15.77 -1.77 -15.57
C PRO A 279 -17.07 -1.45 -14.84
N GLU A 280 -17.85 -2.48 -14.51
CA GLU A 280 -18.96 -2.37 -13.58
C GLU A 280 -18.42 -2.36 -12.14
N PRO A 281 -19.03 -1.57 -11.22
CA PRO A 281 -18.63 -1.58 -9.82
C PRO A 281 -18.76 -2.97 -9.19
N ALA A 282 -17.74 -3.41 -8.45
CA ALA A 282 -17.81 -4.63 -7.66
C ALA A 282 -18.71 -4.42 -6.43
N LEU A 283 -19.47 -5.44 -6.07
CA LEU A 283 -20.41 -5.37 -4.92
C LEU A 283 -19.69 -5.40 -3.58
N ARG A 284 -18.54 -6.05 -3.50
CA ARG A 284 -17.73 -6.24 -2.29
C ARG A 284 -16.25 -6.09 -2.57
N ALA A 285 -15.48 -5.81 -1.53
CA ALA A 285 -14.04 -5.74 -1.56
C ALA A 285 -13.47 -6.50 -0.35
N GLU A 286 -13.40 -7.82 -0.45
CA GLU A 286 -12.84 -8.70 0.59
C GLU A 286 -11.46 -9.19 0.13
N THR A 287 -10.40 -8.61 0.69
CA THR A 287 -9.02 -8.97 0.34
C THR A 287 -8.04 -8.61 1.44
N ILE A 288 -6.89 -9.30 1.48
CA ILE A 288 -5.74 -8.93 2.30
C ILE A 288 -4.92 -7.78 1.70
N ALA A 289 -5.18 -7.43 0.44
CA ALA A 289 -4.50 -6.37 -0.29
C ALA A 289 -5.45 -5.15 -0.43
N PRO A 290 -5.61 -4.32 0.61
CA PRO A 290 -6.58 -3.22 0.61
C PRO A 290 -6.33 -2.21 -0.52
N ASP A 291 -5.08 -2.02 -0.93
CA ASP A 291 -4.72 -1.11 -2.01
C ASP A 291 -5.21 -1.61 -3.40
N LEU A 292 -5.58 -2.91 -3.52
CA LEU A 292 -6.24 -3.48 -4.71
C LEU A 292 -7.78 -3.51 -4.60
N ALA A 293 -8.34 -3.21 -3.44
CA ALA A 293 -9.77 -3.32 -3.12
C ALA A 293 -10.60 -2.16 -3.66
N MET A 294 -10.45 -1.83 -4.93
CA MET A 294 -11.14 -0.72 -5.56
C MET A 294 -12.42 -1.18 -6.24
N THR A 295 -13.57 -1.01 -5.55
CA THR A 295 -14.87 -1.44 -6.09
C THR A 295 -15.34 -0.63 -7.29
N LYS A 296 -14.97 0.64 -7.38
CA LYS A 296 -15.28 1.53 -8.50
C LYS A 296 -13.99 2.20 -9.00
N PRO A 297 -13.21 1.53 -9.85
CA PRO A 297 -11.94 2.06 -10.36
C PRO A 297 -12.20 3.21 -11.33
N LEU A 298 -11.82 4.43 -10.95
CA LEU A 298 -12.05 5.66 -11.76
C LEU A 298 -11.27 5.64 -13.08
N ASN A 299 -10.06 5.07 -13.08
CA ASN A 299 -9.23 4.94 -14.29
C ASN A 299 -9.37 3.55 -14.93
N GLY A 300 -10.43 2.80 -14.59
CA GLY A 300 -10.64 1.44 -15.09
C GLY A 300 -10.79 1.35 -16.59
N ALA A 301 -11.44 2.31 -17.24
CA ALA A 301 -11.55 2.37 -18.69
C ALA A 301 -10.18 2.58 -19.37
N LEU A 302 -9.34 3.46 -18.83
CA LEU A 302 -7.97 3.67 -19.32
C LEU A 302 -7.11 2.40 -19.17
N ALA A 303 -7.28 1.66 -18.06
CA ALA A 303 -6.57 0.40 -17.85
C ALA A 303 -7.01 -0.67 -18.85
N ILE A 304 -8.30 -0.79 -19.11
CA ILE A 304 -8.84 -1.72 -20.13
C ILE A 304 -8.29 -1.37 -21.51
N GLN A 305 -8.28 -0.08 -21.87
CA GLN A 305 -7.73 0.40 -23.12
C GLN A 305 -6.22 0.06 -23.23
N SER A 306 -5.44 0.37 -22.21
CA SER A 306 -3.99 0.12 -22.17
C SER A 306 -3.66 -1.38 -22.31
N ILE A 307 -4.41 -2.24 -21.63
CA ILE A 307 -4.24 -3.69 -21.72
C ILE A 307 -4.57 -4.19 -23.13
N ARG A 308 -5.64 -3.69 -23.76
CA ARG A 308 -6.01 -4.09 -25.12
C ARG A 308 -5.03 -3.58 -26.16
N GLU A 309 -4.66 -2.31 -26.11
CA GLU A 309 -3.69 -1.71 -27.03
C GLU A 309 -2.34 -2.45 -27.00
N SER A 310 -1.90 -2.84 -25.80
CA SER A 310 -0.67 -3.61 -25.59
C SER A 310 -0.78 -5.11 -25.87
N ARG A 311 -1.96 -5.61 -26.26
CA ARG A 311 -2.28 -7.04 -26.38
C ARG A 311 -2.02 -7.82 -25.08
N GLY A 312 -2.13 -7.14 -23.95
CA GLY A 312 -1.92 -7.67 -22.63
C GLY A 312 -3.11 -8.42 -22.04
N ARG A 313 -3.12 -8.61 -20.72
CA ARG A 313 -4.13 -9.42 -20.03
C ARG A 313 -4.49 -8.86 -18.66
N GLY A 314 -5.66 -9.28 -18.17
CA GLY A 314 -6.05 -9.14 -16.78
C GLY A 314 -5.99 -10.49 -16.07
N VAL A 315 -5.41 -10.54 -14.88
CA VAL A 315 -5.27 -11.76 -14.07
C VAL A 315 -5.90 -11.54 -12.70
N MET A 316 -6.61 -12.55 -12.18
CA MET A 316 -7.13 -12.57 -10.82
C MET A 316 -6.33 -13.55 -9.97
N VAL A 317 -5.93 -13.12 -8.77
CA VAL A 317 -5.20 -13.94 -7.81
C VAL A 317 -5.93 -13.99 -6.47
N SER A 318 -5.76 -15.09 -5.74
CA SER A 318 -6.34 -15.31 -4.42
C SER A 318 -5.46 -14.77 -3.30
N THR A 319 -6.01 -14.66 -2.10
CA THR A 319 -5.28 -14.33 -0.88
C THR A 319 -4.10 -15.28 -0.63
N ASP A 320 -4.29 -16.57 -0.83
CA ASP A 320 -3.24 -17.57 -0.60
C ASP A 320 -2.12 -17.45 -1.62
N GLU A 321 -2.45 -17.28 -2.90
CA GLU A 321 -1.46 -17.02 -3.96
C GLU A 321 -0.61 -15.77 -3.65
N ILE A 322 -1.21 -14.71 -3.13
CA ILE A 322 -0.50 -13.47 -2.73
C ILE A 322 0.44 -13.73 -1.54
N LEU A 323 -0.03 -14.42 -0.49
CA LEU A 323 0.81 -14.71 0.69
C LEU A 323 1.99 -15.63 0.34
N GLU A 324 1.76 -16.62 -0.53
CA GLU A 324 2.84 -17.46 -1.05
C GLU A 324 3.86 -16.64 -1.85
N ALA A 325 3.38 -15.75 -2.73
CA ALA A 325 4.23 -14.89 -3.54
C ALA A 325 5.04 -13.91 -2.68
N THR A 326 4.44 -13.32 -1.63
CA THR A 326 5.14 -12.46 -0.67
C THR A 326 6.28 -13.21 0.01
N SER A 327 6.00 -14.42 0.52
CA SER A 327 7.01 -15.26 1.15
C SER A 327 8.09 -15.72 0.16
N LEU A 328 7.69 -16.08 -1.06
CA LEU A 328 8.60 -16.53 -2.11
C LEU A 328 9.58 -15.42 -2.49
N LEU A 329 9.09 -14.20 -2.79
CA LEU A 329 9.89 -13.05 -3.15
C LEU A 329 10.88 -12.68 -2.04
N ALA A 330 10.42 -12.64 -0.78
CA ALA A 330 11.28 -12.36 0.36
C ALA A 330 12.39 -13.41 0.54
N LYS A 331 12.08 -14.70 0.41
CA LYS A 331 13.04 -15.81 0.61
C LYS A 331 14.02 -15.96 -0.55
N THR A 332 13.65 -15.57 -1.76
CA THR A 332 14.54 -15.74 -2.93
C THR A 332 15.37 -14.50 -3.20
N GLU A 333 14.78 -13.31 -3.11
CA GLU A 333 15.41 -12.08 -3.57
C GLU A 333 15.64 -11.06 -2.43
N GLY A 334 15.20 -11.36 -1.20
CA GLY A 334 15.34 -10.44 -0.06
C GLY A 334 14.42 -9.20 -0.14
N ILE A 335 13.41 -9.23 -1.02
CA ILE A 335 12.46 -8.14 -1.21
C ILE A 335 11.20 -8.45 -0.41
N PHE A 336 10.96 -7.70 0.67
CA PHE A 336 9.74 -7.82 1.45
C PHE A 336 8.72 -6.79 0.96
N ALA A 337 7.81 -7.28 0.11
CA ALA A 337 6.77 -6.49 -0.54
C ALA A 337 5.44 -6.52 0.21
N GLU A 338 4.66 -5.46 0.10
CA GLU A 338 3.25 -5.45 0.52
C GLU A 338 2.41 -6.44 -0.32
N PRO A 339 1.23 -6.90 0.16
CA PRO A 339 0.40 -7.87 -0.57
C PRO A 339 0.01 -7.40 -1.97
N ALA A 340 -0.35 -6.12 -2.10
CA ALA A 340 -0.70 -5.54 -3.39
C ALA A 340 0.47 -5.69 -4.39
N ALA A 341 1.69 -5.39 -3.97
CA ALA A 341 2.87 -5.51 -4.79
C ALA A 341 3.20 -6.97 -5.14
N ALA A 342 3.16 -7.87 -4.15
CA ALA A 342 3.44 -9.29 -4.34
C ALA A 342 2.43 -9.99 -5.26
N SER A 343 1.25 -9.40 -5.47
CA SER A 343 0.24 -9.91 -6.41
C SER A 343 0.80 -10.09 -7.83
N THR A 344 1.78 -9.29 -8.24
CA THR A 344 2.41 -9.40 -9.56
C THR A 344 3.16 -10.72 -9.74
N ILE A 345 3.85 -11.19 -8.69
CA ILE A 345 4.53 -12.48 -8.68
C ILE A 345 3.51 -13.63 -8.68
N ALA A 346 2.41 -13.50 -7.92
CA ALA A 346 1.31 -14.45 -7.95
C ALA A 346 0.67 -14.52 -9.35
N GLY A 347 0.45 -13.37 -9.97
CA GLY A 347 -0.09 -13.26 -11.34
C GLY A 347 0.84 -13.90 -12.37
N LEU A 348 2.15 -13.66 -12.27
CA LEU A 348 3.15 -14.31 -13.15
C LEU A 348 3.11 -15.83 -12.99
N LYS A 349 3.15 -16.34 -11.76
CA LYS A 349 3.07 -17.78 -11.47
C LYS A 349 1.85 -18.39 -12.16
N LYS A 350 0.70 -17.77 -12.00
CA LYS A 350 -0.56 -18.21 -12.59
C LYS A 350 -0.53 -18.22 -14.13
N LEU A 351 0.01 -17.17 -14.75
CA LEU A 351 0.14 -17.10 -16.21
C LEU A 351 1.06 -18.21 -16.77
N LEU A 352 2.13 -18.55 -16.04
CA LEU A 352 3.02 -19.66 -16.42
C LEU A 352 2.34 -21.02 -16.27
N GLU A 353 1.54 -21.22 -15.22
CA GLU A 353 0.77 -22.44 -14.97
C GLU A 353 -0.34 -22.67 -16.01
N THR A 354 -0.99 -21.58 -16.45
CA THR A 354 -2.05 -21.66 -17.49
C THR A 354 -1.50 -21.63 -18.92
N GLY A 355 -0.20 -21.46 -19.11
CA GLY A 355 0.42 -21.33 -20.44
C GLY A 355 0.15 -20.00 -21.14
N GLU A 356 -0.35 -19.00 -20.42
CA GLU A 356 -0.65 -17.66 -20.93
C GLU A 356 0.58 -16.72 -20.95
N ALA A 357 1.66 -17.11 -20.30
CA ALA A 357 2.99 -16.53 -20.44
C ALA A 357 3.97 -17.61 -20.89
N ALA A 358 4.83 -17.28 -21.86
CA ALA A 358 5.82 -18.22 -22.32
C ALA A 358 7.06 -18.20 -21.39
N ARG A 359 7.64 -19.38 -21.15
CA ARG A 359 8.85 -19.49 -20.29
C ARG A 359 10.08 -18.79 -20.87
N GLY A 360 10.07 -18.48 -22.16
CA GLY A 360 11.10 -17.70 -22.84
C GLY A 360 10.92 -16.19 -22.80
N GLU A 361 9.85 -15.67 -22.18
CA GLU A 361 9.63 -14.22 -22.06
C GLU A 361 10.64 -13.57 -21.09
N THR A 362 10.97 -12.30 -21.36
CA THR A 362 11.53 -11.36 -20.38
C THR A 362 10.37 -10.65 -19.70
N VAL A 363 10.23 -10.81 -18.41
CA VAL A 363 9.11 -10.24 -17.65
C VAL A 363 9.62 -9.27 -16.60
N VAL A 364 8.94 -8.13 -16.49
CA VAL A 364 9.14 -7.15 -15.40
C VAL A 364 7.91 -7.17 -14.51
N CYS A 365 8.09 -7.46 -13.21
CA CYS A 365 7.05 -7.31 -12.18
C CYS A 365 7.29 -6.01 -11.41
N VAL A 366 6.27 -5.14 -11.33
CA VAL A 366 6.37 -3.89 -10.57
C VAL A 366 6.00 -4.16 -9.12
N ILE A 367 6.93 -3.96 -8.19
CA ILE A 367 6.75 -4.10 -6.75
C ILE A 367 6.53 -2.73 -6.13
N THR A 368 5.28 -2.38 -5.90
CA THR A 368 4.79 -1.02 -5.64
C THR A 368 5.09 -0.47 -4.27
N GLY A 369 5.16 -1.32 -3.24
CA GLY A 369 5.32 -0.85 -1.88
C GLY A 369 5.97 -1.86 -0.93
N ARG A 370 6.52 -1.32 0.15
CA ARG A 370 7.28 -2.05 1.17
C ARG A 370 6.35 -2.78 2.14
N GLY A 371 6.58 -4.07 2.37
CA GLY A 371 5.76 -4.93 3.22
C GLY A 371 5.73 -4.54 4.70
N ILE A 372 6.76 -3.87 5.21
CA ILE A 372 6.80 -3.42 6.60
C ILE A 372 5.70 -2.39 6.93
N LYS A 373 5.12 -1.76 5.92
CA LYS A 373 4.00 -0.82 6.06
C LYS A 373 2.65 -1.52 6.24
N ASP A 374 2.58 -2.85 6.16
CA ASP A 374 1.35 -3.65 6.31
C ASP A 374 1.49 -4.67 7.45
N ALA A 375 1.20 -4.22 8.67
CA ALA A 375 1.26 -5.05 9.87
C ALA A 375 0.28 -6.23 9.82
N SER A 376 -0.83 -6.11 9.11
CA SER A 376 -1.85 -7.17 9.01
C SER A 376 -1.31 -8.36 8.22
N THR A 377 -0.58 -8.10 7.16
CA THR A 377 0.10 -9.13 6.36
C THR A 377 1.25 -9.78 7.10
N ILE A 378 2.05 -8.96 7.81
CA ILE A 378 3.13 -9.49 8.65
C ILE A 378 2.56 -10.52 9.64
N ARG A 379 1.47 -10.18 10.33
CA ARG A 379 0.79 -11.09 11.27
C ARG A 379 0.40 -12.40 10.58
N LYS A 380 -0.26 -12.36 9.42
CA LYS A 380 -0.70 -13.56 8.69
C LYS A 380 0.46 -14.42 8.18
N LEU A 381 1.57 -13.80 7.77
CA LEU A 381 2.78 -14.52 7.38
C LEU A 381 3.42 -15.21 8.60
N VAL A 382 3.43 -14.53 9.73
CA VAL A 382 3.95 -15.03 11.00
C VAL A 382 3.10 -16.18 11.55
N GLU A 383 1.77 -16.09 11.50
CA GLU A 383 0.84 -17.15 11.89
C GLU A 383 1.03 -18.46 11.08
N ARG A 384 1.61 -18.39 9.89
CA ARG A 384 1.97 -19.55 9.06
C ARG A 384 3.31 -20.19 9.44
N VAL A 385 4.11 -19.56 10.31
CA VAL A 385 5.39 -20.11 10.80
C VAL A 385 5.12 -20.95 12.04
N LYS A 386 5.24 -22.27 11.93
CA LYS A 386 4.87 -23.24 12.97
C LYS A 386 5.53 -23.07 14.35
N ASN A 387 6.57 -22.23 14.48
CA ASN A 387 7.38 -22.11 15.72
C ASN A 387 7.53 -20.67 16.21
N ILE A 388 6.71 -19.72 15.74
CA ILE A 388 6.92 -18.32 16.17
C ILE A 388 6.47 -18.12 17.62
N ASP A 389 5.41 -18.81 18.02
CA ASP A 389 4.95 -18.76 19.42
C ASP A 389 5.99 -19.41 20.33
N ASP A 390 6.72 -20.46 19.89
CA ASP A 390 7.84 -21.08 20.60
C ASP A 390 9.04 -20.12 20.69
N ILE A 391 9.37 -19.39 19.63
CA ILE A 391 10.44 -18.38 19.61
C ILE A 391 10.10 -17.21 20.53
N LEU A 392 8.86 -16.72 20.48
CA LEU A 392 8.37 -15.66 21.35
C LEU A 392 8.21 -16.14 22.80
N ALA A 393 7.84 -17.40 23.01
CA ALA A 393 7.76 -18.02 24.32
C ALA A 393 9.16 -18.28 24.91
N GLY A 394 10.10 -18.78 24.11
CA GLY A 394 11.48 -19.05 24.55
C GLY A 394 12.22 -17.80 25.06
N ASN A 395 11.91 -16.60 24.53
CA ASN A 395 12.45 -15.35 25.01
C ASN A 395 11.65 -14.74 26.18
N THR A 396 10.44 -15.25 26.47
CA THR A 396 9.57 -14.70 27.53
C THR A 396 9.51 -15.56 28.77
N SER A 397 9.84 -16.86 28.71
CA SER A 397 9.61 -17.79 29.82
C SER A 397 10.56 -17.59 31.01
N GLN A 398 11.81 -17.18 30.80
CA GLN A 398 12.76 -16.97 31.92
C GLN A 398 12.84 -15.51 32.40
N GLU A 399 12.75 -14.50 31.51
CA GLU A 399 12.78 -13.09 31.91
C GLU A 399 11.42 -12.55 32.41
N SER A 400 10.29 -13.19 32.03
CA SER A 400 8.96 -12.69 32.35
C SER A 400 8.50 -13.04 33.78
N LEU A 401 8.98 -14.12 34.39
CA LEU A 401 8.67 -14.50 35.77
C LEU A 401 9.26 -13.51 36.78
N GLY A 402 10.46 -13.01 36.54
CA GLY A 402 11.10 -11.97 37.38
C GLY A 402 10.46 -10.57 37.23
N ARG A 403 9.69 -10.32 36.14
CA ARG A 403 9.03 -9.03 35.85
C ARG A 403 7.56 -8.99 36.23
N LEU A 404 6.90 -10.10 36.51
CA LEU A 404 5.52 -10.14 37.01
C LEU A 404 5.52 -9.79 38.49
N GLY A 405 5.12 -8.55 38.81
CA GLY A 405 4.86 -8.16 40.21
C GLY A 405 3.88 -9.12 40.89
N ARG A 406 4.00 -9.26 42.22
CA ARG A 406 3.26 -10.20 43.06
C ARG A 406 1.75 -10.26 42.74
N THR A 407 1.11 -9.11 42.54
CA THR A 407 -0.32 -9.00 42.26
C THR A 407 -0.70 -9.59 40.90
N LYS A 408 0.05 -9.30 39.84
CA LYS A 408 -0.20 -9.85 38.48
C LYS A 408 -0.03 -11.36 38.44
N LEU A 409 0.97 -11.89 39.16
CA LEU A 409 1.17 -13.32 39.26
C LEU A 409 -0.01 -14.01 39.96
N LYS A 410 -0.58 -13.39 41.03
CA LYS A 410 -1.75 -13.92 41.72
C LYS A 410 -3.01 -13.85 40.86
N ILE A 411 -3.22 -12.77 40.11
CA ILE A 411 -4.31 -12.68 39.13
C ILE A 411 -4.17 -13.80 38.08
N LEU A 412 -2.99 -14.03 37.52
CA LEU A 412 -2.74 -15.09 36.55
C LEU A 412 -3.03 -16.48 37.14
N GLN A 413 -2.63 -16.73 38.39
CA GLN A 413 -2.94 -17.96 39.10
C GLN A 413 -4.45 -18.18 39.29
N LEU A 414 -5.20 -17.14 39.68
CA LEU A 414 -6.64 -17.21 39.81
C LEU A 414 -7.36 -17.51 38.49
N VAL A 415 -6.99 -16.77 37.44
CA VAL A 415 -7.54 -16.96 36.07
C VAL A 415 -7.16 -18.33 35.49
N SER A 416 -6.06 -18.95 35.95
CA SER A 416 -5.68 -20.30 35.53
C SER A 416 -6.56 -21.39 36.13
N LYS A 417 -7.14 -21.17 37.31
CA LYS A 417 -8.06 -22.10 37.99
C LYS A 417 -9.45 -22.10 37.31
N LYS A 418 -9.97 -20.92 36.97
CA LYS A 418 -11.27 -20.73 36.32
C LYS A 418 -11.33 -19.39 35.56
N GLU A 419 -12.16 -19.33 34.52
CA GLU A 419 -12.49 -18.04 33.89
C GLU A 419 -13.07 -17.07 34.91
N SER A 420 -12.51 -15.86 35.00
CA SER A 420 -12.89 -14.87 36.00
C SER A 420 -13.02 -13.48 35.41
N TYR A 421 -13.67 -12.56 36.09
CA TYR A 421 -13.88 -11.17 35.69
C TYR A 421 -13.38 -10.21 36.78
N GLY A 422 -13.07 -8.96 36.42
CA GLY A 422 -12.36 -8.04 37.31
C GLY A 422 -12.88 -7.89 38.73
N TYR A 423 -14.21 -7.79 38.92
CA TYR A 423 -14.80 -7.72 40.25
C TYR A 423 -14.61 -9.01 41.06
N GLY A 424 -14.84 -10.18 40.43
CA GLY A 424 -14.64 -11.47 41.11
C GLY A 424 -13.17 -11.68 41.52
N LEU A 425 -12.23 -11.25 40.66
CA LEU A 425 -10.81 -11.33 40.96
C LEU A 425 -10.39 -10.41 42.13
N ALA A 426 -10.99 -9.22 42.24
CA ALA A 426 -10.72 -8.32 43.36
C ALA A 426 -11.14 -8.96 44.71
N ASP A 427 -12.29 -9.62 44.75
CA ASP A 427 -12.78 -10.34 45.93
C ASP A 427 -11.90 -11.57 46.23
N GLU A 428 -11.57 -12.40 45.23
CA GLU A 428 -10.71 -13.57 45.39
C GLU A 428 -9.27 -13.19 45.83
N LEU A 429 -8.72 -12.09 45.33
CA LEU A 429 -7.39 -11.57 45.77
C LEU A 429 -7.40 -11.18 47.24
N ARG A 430 -8.50 -10.60 47.73
CA ARG A 430 -8.66 -10.23 49.13
C ARG A 430 -8.80 -11.48 50.02
N GLU A 431 -9.64 -12.42 49.61
CA GLU A 431 -9.95 -13.62 50.37
C GLU A 431 -8.81 -14.65 50.43
N GLU A 432 -8.21 -14.98 49.24
CA GLU A 432 -7.19 -16.02 49.17
C GLU A 432 -5.77 -15.52 49.51
N TYR A 433 -5.47 -14.23 49.24
CA TYR A 433 -4.09 -13.71 49.36
C TYR A 433 -3.93 -12.47 50.24
N GLY A 434 -5.01 -11.96 50.83
CA GLY A 434 -4.98 -10.74 51.67
C GLY A 434 -4.60 -9.46 50.90
N ILE A 435 -4.73 -9.47 49.57
CA ILE A 435 -4.34 -8.34 48.71
C ILE A 435 -5.56 -7.41 48.57
N GLN A 436 -5.50 -6.23 49.20
CA GLN A 436 -6.48 -5.18 49.00
C GLN A 436 -6.14 -4.38 47.72
N ILE A 437 -7.00 -4.45 46.70
CA ILE A 437 -6.85 -3.78 45.45
C ILE A 437 -8.20 -3.31 44.92
N ASP A 438 -8.26 -2.12 44.32
CA ASP A 438 -9.50 -1.66 43.69
C ASP A 438 -9.73 -2.33 42.35
N VAL A 439 -10.99 -2.37 41.92
CA VAL A 439 -11.40 -3.07 40.70
C VAL A 439 -10.78 -2.47 39.45
N SER A 440 -10.52 -1.16 39.41
CA SER A 440 -9.91 -0.48 38.25
C SER A 440 -8.48 -0.93 38.07
N SER A 441 -7.74 -1.09 39.15
CA SER A 441 -6.36 -1.62 39.15
C SER A 441 -6.30 -3.08 38.72
N VAL A 442 -7.32 -3.91 39.10
CA VAL A 442 -7.42 -5.29 38.58
C VAL A 442 -7.59 -5.32 37.06
N TYR A 443 -8.45 -4.44 36.52
CA TYR A 443 -8.60 -4.35 35.06
C TYR A 443 -7.35 -3.85 34.35
N GLN A 444 -6.59 -2.92 34.95
CA GLN A 444 -5.29 -2.51 34.40
C GLN A 444 -4.31 -3.70 34.34
N HIS A 445 -4.21 -4.49 35.41
CA HIS A 445 -3.38 -5.69 35.42
C HIS A 445 -3.85 -6.74 34.42
N LEU A 446 -5.16 -6.94 34.23
CA LEU A 446 -5.70 -7.84 33.23
C LEU A 446 -5.37 -7.36 31.81
N LEU A 447 -5.45 -6.06 31.52
CA LEU A 447 -5.07 -5.49 30.23
C LEU A 447 -3.56 -5.67 29.95
N GLU A 448 -2.72 -5.51 30.97
CA GLU A 448 -1.29 -5.76 30.85
C GLU A 448 -0.99 -7.26 30.60
N LEU A 449 -1.64 -8.16 31.36
CA LEU A 449 -1.53 -9.60 31.14
C LEU A 449 -2.08 -10.02 29.76
N GLU A 450 -3.13 -9.37 29.26
CA GLU A 450 -3.67 -9.58 27.91
C GLU A 450 -2.69 -9.08 26.83
N ARG A 451 -2.04 -7.92 27.03
CA ARG A 451 -0.94 -7.42 26.17
C ARG A 451 0.26 -8.37 26.17
N MET A 452 0.57 -8.95 27.30
CA MET A 452 1.62 -9.99 27.45
C MET A 452 1.17 -11.36 26.93
N ARG A 453 -0.08 -11.49 26.43
CA ARG A 453 -0.70 -12.73 25.94
C ARG A 453 -0.77 -13.86 26.98
N LEU A 454 -0.70 -13.56 28.25
CA LEU A 454 -0.81 -14.52 29.34
C LEU A 454 -2.27 -14.86 29.68
N VAL A 455 -3.18 -13.91 29.41
CA VAL A 455 -4.62 -14.12 29.48
C VAL A 455 -5.29 -13.65 28.17
N ARG A 456 -6.48 -14.15 27.90
CA ARG A 456 -7.31 -13.71 26.78
C ARG A 456 -8.70 -13.33 27.30
N GLY A 457 -9.26 -12.23 26.75
CA GLY A 457 -10.68 -11.91 26.96
C GLY A 457 -11.57 -12.93 26.27
N THR A 458 -12.55 -13.46 26.98
CA THR A 458 -13.59 -14.34 26.46
C THR A 458 -14.90 -13.57 26.28
N GLU A 459 -15.94 -14.19 25.71
CA GLU A 459 -17.20 -13.52 25.39
C GLU A 459 -17.85 -12.83 26.60
N VAL A 460 -18.48 -11.67 26.31
CA VAL A 460 -19.21 -10.88 27.30
C VAL A 460 -20.52 -11.58 27.63
N LYS A 461 -20.58 -12.31 28.74
CA LYS A 461 -21.81 -12.96 29.19
C LYS A 461 -22.77 -11.94 29.80
N SER A 462 -24.00 -11.87 29.29
CA SER A 462 -25.08 -11.09 29.87
C SER A 462 -25.93 -12.02 30.77
N ILE A 463 -25.97 -11.72 32.05
CA ILE A 463 -26.90 -12.38 32.99
C ILE A 463 -28.07 -11.42 33.20
N LEU A 464 -29.31 -11.90 33.09
CA LEU A 464 -30.52 -11.09 33.24
C LEU A 464 -30.45 -10.20 34.50
N GLY A 465 -30.56 -8.88 34.33
CA GLY A 465 -30.52 -7.91 35.44
C GLY A 465 -29.11 -7.48 35.89
N LYS A 466 -28.02 -7.92 35.28
CA LYS A 466 -26.64 -7.49 35.61
C LYS A 466 -25.92 -6.87 34.42
N PRO A 467 -25.00 -5.90 34.64
CA PRO A 467 -24.21 -5.31 33.55
C PRO A 467 -23.37 -6.36 32.82
N ARG A 468 -23.15 -6.16 31.52
CA ARG A 468 -22.29 -7.02 30.69
C ARG A 468 -20.88 -7.09 31.29
N ARG A 469 -20.32 -8.30 31.44
CA ARG A 469 -19.02 -8.53 32.05
C ARG A 469 -18.08 -9.23 31.06
N LYS A 470 -16.86 -8.67 30.86
CA LYS A 470 -15.79 -9.33 30.10
C LYS A 470 -15.13 -10.34 31.06
N TYR A 471 -15.09 -11.60 30.64
CA TYR A 471 -14.35 -12.67 31.31
C TYR A 471 -12.97 -12.83 30.73
N TYR A 472 -12.05 -13.37 31.50
CA TYR A 472 -10.68 -13.64 31.11
C TYR A 472 -10.33 -15.08 31.39
N ALA A 473 -9.65 -15.72 30.46
CA ALA A 473 -9.12 -17.08 30.56
C ALA A 473 -7.60 -17.06 30.38
N VAL A 474 -6.91 -17.97 31.05
CA VAL A 474 -5.46 -18.15 30.87
C VAL A 474 -5.17 -18.76 29.49
N THR A 475 -4.12 -18.30 28.83
CA THR A 475 -3.63 -18.87 27.57
C THR A 475 -2.68 -20.05 27.83
N THR A 476 -2.30 -20.78 26.77
CA THR A 476 -1.26 -21.81 26.86
C THR A 476 0.03 -21.25 27.41
N LEU A 477 0.48 -20.10 26.90
CA LEU A 477 1.67 -19.38 27.39
C LEU A 477 1.56 -19.00 28.87
N GLY A 478 0.39 -18.53 29.32
CA GLY A 478 0.16 -18.23 30.74
C GLY A 478 0.25 -19.45 31.64
N ARG A 479 -0.20 -20.63 31.20
CA ARG A 479 -0.08 -21.90 31.94
C ARG A 479 1.36 -22.38 32.00
N GLU A 480 2.07 -22.32 30.89
CA GLU A 480 3.49 -22.69 30.81
C GLU A 480 4.33 -21.82 31.74
N LEU A 481 4.06 -20.50 31.77
CA LEU A 481 4.72 -19.59 32.68
C LEU A 481 4.49 -19.91 34.15
N LEU A 482 3.27 -20.34 34.52
CA LEU A 482 2.95 -20.75 35.89
C LEU A 482 3.60 -22.08 36.30
N ASN A 483 3.88 -22.96 35.34
CA ASN A 483 4.47 -24.29 35.55
C ASN A 483 6.01 -24.31 35.42
N ALA A 484 6.62 -23.21 34.97
CA ALA A 484 8.07 -23.13 34.84
C ALA A 484 8.74 -23.25 36.22
N PRO A 485 9.84 -23.99 36.37
CA PRO A 485 10.55 -24.13 37.62
C PRO A 485 11.07 -22.75 38.07
N ARG A 486 10.75 -22.37 39.30
CA ARG A 486 11.28 -21.12 39.90
C ARG A 486 12.72 -21.34 40.26
N THR A 487 13.62 -20.58 39.66
CA THR A 487 14.95 -20.39 40.23
C THR A 487 14.78 -19.45 41.43
N ASP A 488 14.73 -20.00 42.63
CA ASP A 488 14.78 -19.23 43.86
C ASP A 488 16.17 -18.54 43.94
N GLU A 489 16.16 -17.21 43.89
CA GLU A 489 17.11 -16.33 44.58
C GLU A 489 16.35 -15.45 45.57
#